data_92849c5e7aa78f7506a709731a66b5a3
#
_entry.id   92849c5e7aa78f7506a709731a66b5a3
#
_cell.length_a   1.000
_cell.length_b   1.000
_cell.length_c   1.000
_cell.angle_alpha   90.00
_cell.angle_beta   90.00
_cell.angle_gamma   90.00
#
_symmetry.space_group_name_H-M   'P 1'
#
loop_
_entity.id
_entity.type
_entity.pdbx_description
1 polymer ?
#
loop_
_entity_poly.entity_id
_entity_poly.type
_entity_poly.pdbx_seq_one_letter_code
_entity_poly.pdbx_strand_id
1 'polypeptide(L)'
;MTLGISMATAGGIVIATDSRQSYRNRKGISRIGSDNASKLFQLNKRIGVAVAGLAFIIEDGVPKNISKFIEEFKQGEKVAELDVDEATNNLHEFFNKKYKWQEALDKLPANIRRDLQNQGCEVLEIKKDKYAIKFRFKNPKGVIQDGIAGVDMISIIVAGYNQDGTYGAYICYVPGEKQKKRDSKEKGKEYGVCWMGQQDVVQRIVLGYDGRIRNNIFVKEAIQKYGEEEINKQLRNLEYSIQYGTMTLQDAVDFCTLIIQTTSAIQRFSDGIVANPGDIPGVGGAVDVAVITPDRGFVWISKKNLIFGENEIDLDKEPKLENRS
;
A
#
# COMPACT_ATOMS: atom_id res chain seq x y z
N MET A 1 6.81 -4.92 3.75
CA MET A 1 6.02 -4.85 2.49
C MET A 1 4.60 -5.26 2.82
N THR A 2 3.63 -4.96 2.00
CA THR A 2 2.19 -5.21 2.23
C THR A 2 1.52 -5.19 0.87
N LEU A 3 0.42 -5.91 0.71
CA LEU A 3 -0.50 -5.70 -0.40
C LEU A 3 -1.87 -5.29 0.15
N GLY A 4 -2.31 -4.09 -0.20
CA GLY A 4 -3.66 -3.60 0.06
C GLY A 4 -4.40 -3.44 -1.26
N ILE A 5 -5.66 -3.87 -1.30
CA ILE A 5 -6.53 -3.83 -2.49
C ILE A 5 -7.87 -3.21 -2.11
N SER A 6 -8.41 -2.36 -2.97
CA SER A 6 -9.82 -1.95 -2.92
C SER A 6 -10.46 -2.15 -4.28
N MET A 7 -11.68 -2.69 -4.30
CA MET A 7 -12.45 -2.93 -5.50
C MET A 7 -13.86 -2.35 -5.33
N ALA A 8 -14.28 -1.54 -6.31
CA ALA A 8 -15.64 -1.03 -6.42
C ALA A 8 -16.42 -1.81 -7.49
N THR A 9 -17.59 -2.30 -7.12
CA THR A 9 -18.55 -3.00 -7.99
C THR A 9 -19.93 -2.38 -7.84
N ALA A 10 -20.91 -2.82 -8.63
CA ALA A 10 -22.29 -2.38 -8.48
C ALA A 10 -22.90 -2.78 -7.11
N GLY A 11 -22.40 -3.85 -6.48
CA GLY A 11 -22.88 -4.35 -5.19
C GLY A 11 -22.24 -3.65 -3.97
N GLY A 12 -21.17 -2.90 -4.16
CA GLY A 12 -20.46 -2.26 -3.05
C GLY A 12 -18.95 -2.19 -3.26
N ILE A 13 -18.24 -1.80 -2.21
CA ILE A 13 -16.79 -1.70 -2.17
C ILE A 13 -16.22 -2.81 -1.29
N VAL A 14 -15.17 -3.47 -1.76
CA VAL A 14 -14.35 -4.40 -0.98
C VAL A 14 -13.02 -3.75 -0.68
N ILE A 15 -12.52 -3.91 0.55
CA ILE A 15 -11.15 -3.58 0.93
C ILE A 15 -10.54 -4.82 1.57
N ALA A 16 -9.34 -5.19 1.12
CA ALA A 16 -8.61 -6.35 1.66
C ALA A 16 -7.13 -6.05 1.84
N THR A 17 -6.52 -6.66 2.88
CA THR A 17 -5.08 -6.56 3.16
C THR A 17 -4.52 -7.88 3.64
N ASP A 18 -3.24 -8.10 3.40
CA ASP A 18 -2.45 -9.11 4.12
C ASP A 18 -2.12 -8.63 5.54
N SER A 19 -1.56 -9.52 6.37
CA SER A 19 -1.21 -9.22 7.78
C SER A 19 0.27 -9.31 8.09
N ARG A 20 1.15 -9.56 7.10
CA ARG A 20 2.60 -9.67 7.34
C ARG A 20 3.25 -8.32 7.51
N GLN A 21 4.00 -8.16 8.60
CA GLN A 21 4.88 -7.03 8.85
C GLN A 21 6.33 -7.49 8.82
N SER A 22 7.16 -6.82 8.01
CA SER A 22 8.59 -7.03 7.96
C SER A 22 9.35 -5.79 8.45
N TYR A 23 10.58 -5.98 8.88
CA TYR A 23 11.46 -4.89 9.29
C TYR A 23 12.91 -5.21 8.88
N ARG A 24 13.75 -4.20 8.82
CA ARG A 24 15.20 -4.37 8.69
C ARG A 24 15.85 -4.23 10.06
N ASN A 25 16.70 -5.20 10.40
CA ASN A 25 17.48 -5.11 11.63
C ASN A 25 18.66 -4.12 11.47
N ARG A 26 19.42 -3.90 12.55
CA ARG A 26 20.57 -2.95 12.54
C ARG A 26 21.67 -3.30 11.53
N LYS A 27 21.73 -4.54 11.04
CA LYS A 27 22.66 -4.99 10.01
C LYS A 27 22.08 -4.88 8.59
N GLY A 28 20.90 -4.24 8.42
CA GLY A 28 20.23 -4.10 7.14
C GLY A 28 19.53 -5.38 6.63
N ILE A 29 19.51 -6.46 7.42
CA ILE A 29 18.89 -7.73 7.03
C ILE A 29 17.39 -7.63 7.25
N SER A 30 16.62 -7.96 6.22
CA SER A 30 15.15 -8.05 6.31
C SER A 30 14.71 -9.25 7.13
N ARG A 31 13.68 -9.06 7.95
CA ARG A 31 13.09 -10.08 8.83
C ARG A 31 11.58 -9.96 8.82
N ILE A 32 10.90 -11.11 8.96
CA ILE A 32 9.46 -11.13 9.25
C ILE A 32 9.31 -10.82 10.75
N GLY A 33 8.58 -9.76 11.08
CA GLY A 33 8.33 -9.34 12.47
C GLY A 33 7.04 -9.91 13.02
N SER A 34 6.01 -10.02 12.18
CA SER A 34 4.70 -10.53 12.56
C SER A 34 3.90 -10.95 11.33
N ASP A 35 3.05 -11.94 11.47
CA ASP A 35 2.00 -12.29 10.51
C ASP A 35 0.61 -11.84 10.96
N ASN A 36 0.54 -11.02 12.03
CA ASN A 36 -0.71 -10.57 12.67
C ASN A 36 -0.84 -9.04 12.76
N ALA A 37 -0.14 -8.28 11.92
CA ALA A 37 -0.25 -6.82 11.93
C ALA A 37 -1.61 -6.36 11.39
N SER A 38 -2.28 -5.45 12.11
CA SER A 38 -3.50 -4.80 11.64
C SER A 38 -3.17 -3.73 10.61
N LYS A 39 -3.76 -3.84 9.43
CA LYS A 39 -3.55 -2.95 8.29
C LYS A 39 -4.83 -2.46 7.64
N LEU A 40 -5.98 -3.05 8.00
CA LEU A 40 -7.31 -2.66 7.57
C LEU A 40 -8.08 -2.14 8.79
N PHE A 41 -8.74 -1.00 8.63
CA PHE A 41 -9.42 -0.28 9.71
C PHE A 41 -10.76 0.26 9.22
N GLN A 42 -11.77 0.18 10.06
CA GLN A 42 -12.97 0.98 9.94
C GLN A 42 -12.65 2.40 10.41
N LEU A 43 -12.79 3.39 9.56
CA LEU A 43 -12.60 4.78 9.94
C LEU A 43 -13.87 5.35 10.58
N ASN A 44 -14.99 5.23 9.86
CA ASN A 44 -16.32 5.51 10.35
C ASN A 44 -17.31 4.48 9.78
N LYS A 45 -18.61 4.68 9.97
CA LYS A 45 -19.64 3.74 9.52
C LYS A 45 -19.61 3.48 8.01
N ARG A 46 -19.14 4.43 7.20
CA ARG A 46 -19.20 4.37 5.73
C ARG A 46 -17.84 4.28 5.04
N ILE A 47 -16.74 4.43 5.80
CA ILE A 47 -15.39 4.55 5.22
C ILE A 47 -14.45 3.54 5.86
N GLY A 48 -13.73 2.81 5.02
CA GLY A 48 -12.64 1.93 5.39
C GLY A 48 -11.28 2.51 4.96
N VAL A 49 -10.25 2.15 5.71
CA VAL A 49 -8.87 2.57 5.47
C VAL A 49 -7.94 1.36 5.51
N ALA A 50 -7.08 1.24 4.50
CA ALA A 50 -6.00 0.27 4.51
C ALA A 50 -4.65 0.99 4.47
N VAL A 51 -3.61 0.42 5.13
CA VAL A 51 -2.27 1.02 5.21
C VAL A 51 -1.19 0.04 4.74
N ALA A 52 -0.17 0.58 4.08
CA ALA A 52 1.01 -0.15 3.61
C ALA A 52 2.27 0.73 3.71
N GLY A 53 3.45 0.11 3.57
CA GLY A 53 4.73 0.81 3.58
C GLY A 53 5.35 0.88 4.97
N LEU A 54 5.72 2.06 5.43
CA LEU A 54 6.32 2.29 6.75
C LEU A 54 5.39 1.78 7.86
N ALA A 55 5.90 0.89 8.71
CA ALA A 55 5.09 0.29 9.78
C ALA A 55 5.16 1.07 11.10
N PHE A 56 6.20 1.88 11.30
CA PHE A 56 6.44 2.62 12.54
C PHE A 56 6.86 4.05 12.26
N ILE A 57 6.25 5.00 12.95
CA ILE A 57 6.71 6.39 13.03
C ILE A 57 7.36 6.60 14.39
N ILE A 58 8.47 7.34 14.43
CA ILE A 58 9.12 7.73 15.69
C ILE A 58 8.45 9.01 16.17
N GLU A 59 7.79 8.94 17.32
CA GLU A 59 7.21 10.08 18.02
C GLU A 59 7.87 10.16 19.40
N ASP A 60 8.48 11.29 19.72
CA ASP A 60 9.20 11.55 20.98
C ASP A 60 10.28 10.49 21.29
N GLY A 61 10.98 10.03 20.24
CA GLY A 61 12.04 9.02 20.35
C GLY A 61 11.54 7.58 20.46
N VAL A 62 10.23 7.35 20.46
CA VAL A 62 9.63 6.02 20.59
C VAL A 62 9.00 5.59 19.27
N PRO A 63 9.34 4.40 18.74
CA PRO A 63 8.67 3.85 17.55
C PRO A 63 7.24 3.42 17.91
N LYS A 64 6.25 4.06 17.29
CA LYS A 64 4.83 3.72 17.40
C LYS A 64 4.33 3.13 16.10
N ASN A 65 3.55 2.05 16.18
CA ASN A 65 2.96 1.43 15.00
C ASN A 65 1.93 2.36 14.33
N ILE A 66 1.86 2.32 12.98
CA ILE A 66 0.91 3.12 12.19
C ILE A 66 -0.54 2.91 12.66
N SER A 67 -0.90 1.69 13.10
CA SER A 67 -2.24 1.41 13.63
C SER A 67 -2.64 2.35 14.79
N LYS A 68 -1.68 2.73 15.64
CA LYS A 68 -1.95 3.65 16.76
C LYS A 68 -2.28 5.05 16.28
N PHE A 69 -1.67 5.50 15.18
CA PHE A 69 -1.97 6.78 14.58
C PHE A 69 -3.34 6.78 13.87
N ILE A 70 -3.74 5.65 13.27
CA ILE A 70 -5.11 5.53 12.75
C ILE A 70 -6.13 5.59 13.90
N GLU A 71 -5.89 4.90 15.01
CA GLU A 71 -6.79 4.97 16.19
C GLU A 71 -6.80 6.39 16.80
N GLU A 72 -5.66 7.07 16.89
CA GLU A 72 -5.60 8.48 17.31
C GLU A 72 -6.42 9.37 16.39
N PHE A 73 -6.30 9.21 15.06
CA PHE A 73 -7.09 9.96 14.10
C PHE A 73 -8.60 9.72 14.27
N LYS A 74 -9.01 8.47 14.49
CA LYS A 74 -10.42 8.10 14.72
C LYS A 74 -11.06 8.77 15.94
N GLN A 75 -10.26 9.07 16.96
CA GLN A 75 -10.72 9.76 18.17
C GLN A 75 -10.95 11.27 17.94
N GLY A 76 -10.54 11.80 16.78
CA GLY A 76 -10.75 13.19 16.42
C GLY A 76 -12.22 13.56 16.30
N GLU A 77 -12.55 14.80 16.65
CA GLU A 77 -13.88 15.34 16.49
C GLU A 77 -14.33 15.29 15.01
N LYS A 78 -15.60 14.92 14.76
CA LYS A 78 -16.24 14.87 13.44
C LYS A 78 -15.79 13.76 12.48
N VAL A 79 -14.89 12.85 12.86
CA VAL A 79 -14.47 11.75 11.94
C VAL A 79 -15.67 10.87 11.53
N ALA A 80 -16.68 10.74 12.40
CA ALA A 80 -17.91 9.99 12.10
C ALA A 80 -18.73 10.58 10.95
N GLU A 81 -18.61 11.90 10.70
CA GLU A 81 -19.39 12.64 9.71
C GLU A 81 -18.67 12.84 8.37
N LEU A 82 -17.36 12.60 8.31
CA LEU A 82 -16.55 12.84 7.13
C LEU A 82 -17.04 12.04 5.92
N ASP A 83 -17.09 12.70 4.78
CA ASP A 83 -17.15 12.09 3.47
C ASP A 83 -15.75 11.60 3.00
N VAL A 84 -15.72 10.80 1.94
CA VAL A 84 -14.49 10.12 1.49
C VAL A 84 -13.38 11.11 1.13
N ASP A 85 -13.73 12.21 0.45
CA ASP A 85 -12.77 13.25 0.04
C ASP A 85 -12.20 13.98 1.26
N GLU A 86 -13.04 14.33 2.23
CA GLU A 86 -12.64 14.98 3.47
C GLU A 86 -11.78 14.06 4.33
N ALA A 87 -12.20 12.80 4.52
CA ALA A 87 -11.44 11.80 5.24
C ALA A 87 -10.05 11.59 4.62
N THR A 88 -10.00 11.56 3.28
CA THR A 88 -8.75 11.45 2.52
C THR A 88 -7.81 12.63 2.76
N ASN A 89 -8.36 13.86 2.69
CA ASN A 89 -7.60 15.08 2.91
C ASN A 89 -7.05 15.15 4.34
N ASN A 90 -7.93 14.93 5.32
CA ASN A 90 -7.58 15.02 6.73
C ASN A 90 -6.57 13.95 7.15
N LEU A 91 -6.72 12.70 6.68
CA LEU A 91 -5.74 11.64 6.92
C LEU A 91 -4.37 11.96 6.29
N HIS A 92 -4.36 12.45 5.05
CA HIS A 92 -3.12 12.82 4.37
C HIS A 92 -2.39 13.95 5.12
N GLU A 93 -3.10 14.99 5.55
CA GLU A 93 -2.53 16.07 6.36
C GLU A 93 -2.05 15.59 7.72
N PHE A 94 -2.84 14.75 8.39
CA PHE A 94 -2.49 14.16 9.68
C PHE A 94 -1.16 13.41 9.60
N PHE A 95 -1.02 12.50 8.62
CA PHE A 95 0.22 11.73 8.47
C PHE A 95 1.40 12.58 8.00
N ASN A 96 1.18 13.63 7.20
CA ASN A 96 2.26 14.59 6.85
C ASN A 96 2.76 15.36 8.08
N LYS A 97 1.90 15.62 9.08
CA LYS A 97 2.30 16.23 10.36
C LYS A 97 3.00 15.24 11.29
N LYS A 98 2.50 14.00 11.38
CA LYS A 98 3.06 12.96 12.27
C LYS A 98 4.36 12.36 11.75
N TYR A 99 4.46 12.11 10.47
CA TYR A 99 5.66 11.59 9.82
C TYR A 99 6.54 12.75 9.34
N LYS A 100 7.49 13.15 10.14
CA LYS A 100 8.47 14.21 9.85
C LYS A 100 9.47 13.79 8.74
N TRP A 101 8.92 13.38 7.61
CA TRP A 101 9.70 12.85 6.48
C TRP A 101 10.67 13.87 5.89
N GLN A 102 10.36 15.18 5.98
CA GLN A 102 11.23 16.26 5.52
C GLN A 102 12.58 16.22 6.25
N GLU A 103 12.56 16.07 7.59
CA GLU A 103 13.78 15.96 8.40
C GLU A 103 14.61 14.72 8.03
N ALA A 104 13.92 13.60 7.73
CA ALA A 104 14.60 12.39 7.27
C ALA A 104 15.20 12.57 5.87
N LEU A 105 14.46 13.20 4.94
CA LEU A 105 14.93 13.51 3.59
C LEU A 105 16.15 14.45 3.62
N ASP A 106 16.17 15.44 4.53
CA ASP A 106 17.27 16.40 4.67
C ASP A 106 18.58 15.76 5.15
N LYS A 107 18.51 14.63 5.84
CA LYS A 107 19.66 13.85 6.30
C LYS A 107 20.23 12.92 5.22
N LEU A 108 19.45 12.57 4.20
CA LEU A 108 19.84 11.59 3.17
C LEU A 108 21.10 12.02 2.37
N PRO A 109 21.29 13.30 1.95
CA PRO A 109 22.49 13.69 1.20
C PRO A 109 23.80 13.38 1.92
N ALA A 110 23.86 13.61 3.24
CA ALA A 110 25.04 13.30 4.04
C ALA A 110 25.27 11.78 4.16
N ASN A 111 24.19 11.01 4.36
CA ASN A 111 24.26 9.55 4.43
C ASN A 111 24.71 8.96 3.09
N ILE A 112 24.11 9.37 1.98
CA ILE A 112 24.48 8.93 0.62
C ILE A 112 25.96 9.20 0.36
N ARG A 113 26.45 10.41 0.68
CA ARG A 113 27.86 10.77 0.49
C ARG A 113 28.78 9.86 1.29
N ARG A 114 28.48 9.65 2.57
CA ARG A 114 29.27 8.76 3.44
C ARG A 114 29.26 7.31 2.93
N ASP A 115 28.09 6.80 2.55
CA ASP A 115 27.95 5.40 2.14
C ASP A 115 28.64 5.14 0.79
N LEU A 116 28.58 6.07 -0.16
CA LEU A 116 29.30 5.99 -1.43
C LEU A 116 30.82 6.09 -1.22
N GLN A 117 31.28 6.99 -0.35
CA GLN A 117 32.71 7.12 -0.01
C GLN A 117 33.24 5.84 0.65
N ASN A 118 32.47 5.23 1.56
CA ASN A 118 32.83 3.94 2.18
C ASN A 118 32.94 2.78 1.16
N GLN A 119 32.25 2.91 0.02
CA GLN A 119 32.32 1.97 -1.10
C GLN A 119 33.41 2.31 -2.12
N GLY A 120 34.23 3.33 -1.84
CA GLY A 120 35.30 3.81 -2.75
C GLY A 120 34.75 4.54 -3.99
N CYS A 121 33.52 5.04 -3.95
CA CYS A 121 32.92 5.80 -5.03
C CYS A 121 33.22 7.31 -4.90
N GLU A 122 33.36 8.00 -6.03
CA GLU A 122 33.45 9.45 -6.13
C GLU A 122 32.06 10.03 -6.35
N VAL A 123 31.58 10.90 -5.45
CA VAL A 123 30.30 11.58 -5.59
C VAL A 123 30.47 12.80 -6.51
N LEU A 124 29.77 12.77 -7.66
CA LEU A 124 29.83 13.84 -8.66
C LEU A 124 28.75 14.89 -8.43
N GLU A 125 27.53 14.47 -8.07
CA GLU A 125 26.41 15.37 -7.87
C GLU A 125 25.41 14.78 -6.87
N ILE A 126 24.80 15.64 -6.04
CA ILE A 126 23.65 15.31 -5.19
C ILE A 126 22.65 16.46 -5.28
N LYS A 127 21.42 16.16 -5.72
CA LYS A 127 20.33 17.13 -5.84
C LYS A 127 19.11 16.66 -5.06
N LYS A 128 18.53 17.55 -4.26
CA LYS A 128 17.24 17.33 -3.59
C LYS A 128 16.11 17.63 -4.57
N ASP A 129 15.22 16.67 -4.76
CA ASP A 129 13.95 16.81 -5.45
C ASP A 129 12.81 16.87 -4.41
N LYS A 130 11.56 17.03 -4.82
CA LYS A 130 10.39 17.20 -3.94
C LYS A 130 10.29 16.11 -2.87
N TYR A 131 10.51 14.85 -3.24
CA TYR A 131 10.34 13.67 -2.36
C TYR A 131 11.54 12.72 -2.39
N ALA A 132 12.61 13.07 -3.06
CA ALA A 132 13.77 12.20 -3.27
C ALA A 132 15.06 12.97 -3.41
N ILE A 133 16.17 12.27 -3.26
CA ILE A 133 17.52 12.75 -3.55
C ILE A 133 17.99 12.05 -4.82
N LYS A 134 18.27 12.80 -5.85
CA LYS A 134 18.94 12.33 -7.07
C LYS A 134 20.45 12.54 -6.92
N PHE A 135 21.24 11.55 -7.28
CA PHE A 135 22.68 11.66 -7.17
C PHE A 135 23.38 10.94 -8.31
N ARG A 136 24.56 11.43 -8.66
CA ARG A 136 25.46 10.87 -9.66
C ARG A 136 26.80 10.59 -9.03
N PHE A 137 27.34 9.42 -9.30
CA PHE A 137 28.61 9.00 -8.73
C PHE A 137 29.41 8.16 -9.72
N LYS A 138 30.73 8.11 -9.51
CA LYS A 138 31.65 7.26 -10.25
C LYS A 138 32.05 6.11 -9.37
N ASN A 139 31.85 4.88 -9.81
CA ASN A 139 32.21 3.70 -9.05
C ASN A 139 33.73 3.43 -9.12
N PRO A 140 34.30 2.52 -8.30
CA PRO A 140 35.74 2.19 -8.31
C PRO A 140 36.28 1.70 -9.66
N LYS A 141 35.39 1.22 -10.56
CA LYS A 141 35.76 0.82 -11.93
C LYS A 141 35.75 2.00 -12.93
N GLY A 142 35.51 3.21 -12.48
CA GLY A 142 35.48 4.41 -13.32
C GLY A 142 34.15 4.65 -14.06
N VAL A 143 33.12 3.83 -13.82
CA VAL A 143 31.81 3.95 -14.48
C VAL A 143 30.94 4.94 -13.74
N ILE A 144 30.37 5.89 -14.49
CA ILE A 144 29.41 6.86 -13.95
C ILE A 144 28.03 6.22 -13.86
N GLN A 145 27.38 6.40 -12.72
CA GLN A 145 26.05 5.87 -12.42
C GLN A 145 25.17 6.96 -11.80
N ASP A 146 23.88 6.90 -12.13
CA ASP A 146 22.87 7.74 -11.51
C ASP A 146 22.10 6.90 -10.47
N GLY A 147 21.76 7.52 -9.35
CA GLY A 147 20.97 6.90 -8.29
C GLY A 147 19.85 7.84 -7.83
N ILE A 148 18.86 7.24 -7.22
CA ILE A 148 17.77 7.94 -6.54
C ILE A 148 17.53 7.29 -5.18
N ALA A 149 17.39 8.09 -4.15
CA ALA A 149 17.05 7.66 -2.80
C ALA A 149 15.92 8.50 -2.24
N GLY A 150 15.05 7.88 -1.46
CA GLY A 150 13.95 8.53 -0.77
C GLY A 150 13.81 8.02 0.65
N VAL A 151 12.88 8.60 1.38
CA VAL A 151 12.46 8.08 2.69
C VAL A 151 11.39 6.99 2.50
N ASP A 152 11.24 6.13 3.51
CA ASP A 152 10.19 5.13 3.50
C ASP A 152 8.80 5.81 3.39
N MET A 153 7.95 5.25 2.56
CA MET A 153 6.64 5.83 2.24
C MET A 153 5.54 5.11 2.99
N ILE A 154 4.56 5.87 3.46
CA ILE A 154 3.27 5.37 3.91
C ILE A 154 2.31 5.46 2.73
N SER A 155 1.64 4.37 2.39
CA SER A 155 0.56 4.32 1.40
C SER A 155 -0.75 4.01 2.11
N ILE A 156 -1.80 4.74 1.79
CA ILE A 156 -3.11 4.63 2.45
C ILE A 156 -4.19 4.55 1.38
N ILE A 157 -4.98 3.47 1.37
CA ILE A 157 -6.25 3.42 0.65
C ILE A 157 -7.32 4.00 1.58
N VAL A 158 -8.11 4.93 1.09
CA VAL A 158 -9.33 5.44 1.72
C VAL A 158 -10.47 5.18 0.75
N ALA A 159 -11.45 4.36 1.13
CA ALA A 159 -12.57 4.04 0.26
C ALA A 159 -13.87 3.90 1.05
N GLY A 160 -14.98 4.28 0.43
CA GLY A 160 -16.27 4.23 1.09
C GLY A 160 -17.35 5.01 0.39
N TYR A 161 -18.47 5.19 1.09
CA TYR A 161 -19.63 5.94 0.63
C TYR A 161 -19.76 7.28 1.36
N ASN A 162 -20.18 8.28 0.62
CA ASN A 162 -20.57 9.59 1.12
C ASN A 162 -22.00 9.55 1.68
N GLN A 163 -22.42 10.61 2.35
CA GLN A 163 -23.77 10.72 2.90
C GLN A 163 -24.84 10.75 1.81
N ASP A 164 -24.52 11.28 0.63
CA ASP A 164 -25.40 11.35 -0.53
C ASP A 164 -25.50 10.02 -1.32
N GLY A 165 -24.89 8.95 -0.82
CA GLY A 165 -24.87 7.63 -1.48
C GLY A 165 -23.84 7.49 -2.61
N THR A 166 -23.14 8.55 -2.97
CA THR A 166 -22.00 8.46 -3.88
C THR A 166 -20.79 7.82 -3.19
N TYR A 167 -19.84 7.32 -3.95
CA TYR A 167 -18.67 6.66 -3.39
C TYR A 167 -17.38 7.05 -4.11
N GLY A 168 -16.28 6.81 -3.42
CA GLY A 168 -14.95 7.02 -3.97
C GLY A 168 -13.90 6.10 -3.36
N ALA A 169 -12.76 6.00 -4.04
CA ALA A 169 -11.57 5.37 -3.51
C ALA A 169 -10.33 6.16 -3.90
N TYR A 170 -9.48 6.41 -2.91
CA TYR A 170 -8.23 7.14 -3.05
C TYR A 170 -7.05 6.28 -2.63
N ILE A 171 -5.89 6.58 -3.19
CA ILE A 171 -4.59 6.17 -2.65
C ILE A 171 -3.83 7.45 -2.30
N CYS A 172 -3.43 7.57 -1.03
CA CYS A 172 -2.58 8.65 -0.53
C CYS A 172 -1.17 8.13 -0.31
N TYR A 173 -0.18 8.94 -0.62
CA TYR A 173 1.22 8.67 -0.36
C TYR A 173 1.80 9.74 0.57
N VAL A 174 2.55 9.33 1.59
CA VAL A 174 3.24 10.24 2.51
C VAL A 174 4.69 9.76 2.69
N PRO A 175 5.67 10.51 2.14
CA PRO A 175 5.52 11.70 1.30
C PRO A 175 4.91 11.39 -0.06
N GLY A 176 4.14 12.32 -0.60
CA GLY A 176 3.55 12.19 -1.92
C GLY A 176 2.20 12.84 -2.08
N GLU A 177 1.51 12.47 -3.14
CA GLU A 177 0.23 13.05 -3.53
C GLU A 177 -0.92 12.08 -3.25
N LYS A 178 -2.13 12.62 -3.31
CA LYS A 178 -3.39 11.87 -3.27
C LYS A 178 -3.85 11.60 -4.70
N GLN A 179 -4.29 10.38 -4.97
CA GLN A 179 -4.77 9.98 -6.28
C GLN A 179 -6.18 9.39 -6.15
N LYS A 180 -7.17 10.04 -6.73
CA LYS A 180 -8.53 9.48 -6.85
C LYS A 180 -8.50 8.33 -7.86
N LYS A 181 -8.83 7.14 -7.42
CA LYS A 181 -8.80 5.91 -8.22
C LYS A 181 -10.19 5.50 -8.70
N ARG A 182 -11.22 5.68 -7.85
CA ARG A 182 -12.62 5.40 -8.17
C ARG A 182 -13.47 6.60 -7.78
N ASP A 183 -14.49 6.86 -8.60
CA ASP A 183 -15.45 7.93 -8.38
C ASP A 183 -16.76 7.54 -9.06
N SER A 184 -17.83 7.41 -8.28
CA SER A 184 -19.16 7.06 -8.79
C SER A 184 -19.76 8.12 -9.71
N LYS A 185 -19.24 9.36 -9.66
CA LYS A 185 -19.69 10.49 -10.48
C LYS A 185 -18.89 10.64 -11.79
N GLU A 186 -17.76 9.92 -11.95
CA GLU A 186 -16.89 10.06 -13.13
C GLU A 186 -16.99 8.83 -14.04
N LYS A 187 -17.52 9.06 -15.26
CA LYS A 187 -17.69 7.99 -16.24
C LYS A 187 -16.37 7.26 -16.54
N GLY A 188 -16.39 5.93 -16.38
CA GLY A 188 -15.23 5.07 -16.56
C GLY A 188 -14.36 4.90 -15.33
N LYS A 189 -14.70 5.55 -14.21
CA LYS A 189 -14.06 5.35 -12.91
C LYS A 189 -15.01 4.79 -11.86
N GLU A 190 -16.24 4.50 -12.21
CA GLU A 190 -17.25 3.99 -11.28
C GLU A 190 -16.79 2.66 -10.68
N TYR A 191 -16.42 1.72 -11.52
CA TYR A 191 -16.05 0.36 -11.12
C TYR A 191 -14.59 0.07 -11.39
N GLY A 192 -14.03 -0.90 -10.65
CA GLY A 192 -12.68 -1.38 -10.85
C GLY A 192 -11.89 -1.56 -9.58
N VAL A 193 -10.66 -1.99 -9.75
CA VAL A 193 -9.71 -2.30 -8.67
C VAL A 193 -8.64 -1.22 -8.56
N CYS A 194 -8.17 -0.97 -7.34
CA CYS A 194 -6.91 -0.27 -7.09
C CYS A 194 -6.12 -0.99 -6.00
N TRP A 195 -4.81 -0.84 -6.01
CA TRP A 195 -3.90 -1.54 -5.10
C TRP A 195 -2.74 -0.65 -4.69
N MET A 196 -2.13 -1.01 -3.56
CA MET A 196 -0.93 -0.36 -3.02
C MET A 196 0.04 -1.37 -2.42
N GLY A 197 1.29 -0.98 -2.28
CA GLY A 197 2.34 -1.83 -1.70
C GLY A 197 2.98 -2.76 -2.72
N GLN A 198 3.00 -4.06 -2.46
CA GLN A 198 3.59 -5.06 -3.35
C GLN A 198 2.66 -5.33 -4.54
N GLN A 199 2.97 -4.76 -5.68
CA GLN A 199 2.03 -4.71 -6.80
C GLN A 199 2.42 -5.55 -8.02
N ASP A 200 3.60 -6.18 -8.03
CA ASP A 200 4.11 -6.89 -9.19
C ASP A 200 3.24 -8.10 -9.61
N VAL A 201 2.74 -8.85 -8.64
CA VAL A 201 1.86 -10.01 -8.94
C VAL A 201 0.49 -9.55 -9.39
N VAL A 202 -0.13 -8.60 -8.67
CA VAL A 202 -1.45 -8.08 -9.07
C VAL A 202 -1.41 -7.42 -10.44
N GLN A 203 -0.36 -6.66 -10.75
CA GLN A 203 -0.20 -6.06 -12.08
C GLN A 203 -0.10 -7.13 -13.18
N ARG A 204 0.68 -8.17 -12.98
CA ARG A 204 0.80 -9.27 -13.95
C ARG A 204 -0.51 -10.01 -14.18
N ILE A 205 -1.31 -10.20 -13.11
CA ILE A 205 -2.62 -10.85 -13.22
C ILE A 205 -3.63 -9.93 -13.94
N VAL A 206 -3.72 -8.66 -13.54
CA VAL A 206 -4.74 -7.75 -14.07
C VAL A 206 -4.33 -7.14 -15.41
N LEU A 207 -3.08 -6.66 -15.50
CA LEU A 207 -2.59 -5.93 -16.67
C LEU A 207 -1.86 -6.81 -17.69
N GLY A 208 -1.51 -8.07 -17.30
CA GLY A 208 -0.70 -8.97 -18.14
C GLY A 208 0.81 -8.69 -18.06
N TYR A 209 1.24 -7.64 -17.36
CA TYR A 209 2.64 -7.26 -17.15
C TYR A 209 2.78 -6.43 -15.86
N ASP A 210 4.00 -6.25 -15.38
CA ASP A 210 4.30 -5.30 -14.30
C ASP A 210 5.16 -4.13 -14.80
N GLY A 211 5.26 -3.08 -13.99
CA GLY A 211 5.91 -1.82 -14.38
C GLY A 211 7.38 -1.95 -14.80
N ARG A 212 8.06 -3.06 -14.46
CA ARG A 212 9.46 -3.34 -14.86
C ARG A 212 9.63 -3.58 -16.34
N ILE A 213 8.55 -3.92 -17.07
CA ILE A 213 8.59 -4.06 -18.51
C ILE A 213 9.15 -2.82 -19.21
N ARG A 214 8.94 -1.63 -18.61
CA ARG A 214 9.45 -0.35 -19.10
C ARG A 214 10.97 -0.22 -19.00
N ASN A 215 11.61 -1.07 -18.18
CA ASN A 215 13.06 -1.12 -18.05
C ASN A 215 13.71 -2.06 -19.08
N ASN A 216 12.91 -2.86 -19.79
CA ASN A 216 13.38 -3.73 -20.84
C ASN A 216 13.88 -2.89 -22.03
N ILE A 217 15.04 -3.26 -22.59
CA ILE A 217 15.69 -2.49 -23.65
C ILE A 217 14.79 -2.38 -24.88
N PHE A 218 14.11 -3.46 -25.28
CA PHE A 218 13.21 -3.46 -26.44
C PHE A 218 12.03 -2.51 -26.25
N VAL A 219 11.49 -2.43 -25.02
CA VAL A 219 10.38 -1.50 -24.72
C VAL A 219 10.87 -0.06 -24.71
N LYS A 220 12.07 0.22 -24.19
CA LYS A 220 12.69 1.56 -24.25
C LYS A 220 12.93 2.01 -25.70
N GLU A 221 13.47 1.15 -26.53
CA GLU A 221 13.67 1.43 -27.94
C GLU A 221 12.34 1.65 -28.69
N ALA A 222 11.32 0.83 -28.38
CA ALA A 222 10.00 1.00 -28.94
C ALA A 222 9.35 2.33 -28.51
N ILE A 223 9.49 2.73 -27.25
CA ILE A 223 9.01 4.04 -26.75
C ILE A 223 9.71 5.19 -27.48
N GLN A 224 11.03 5.10 -27.69
CA GLN A 224 11.77 6.12 -28.44
C GLN A 224 11.32 6.23 -29.90
N LYS A 225 10.99 5.10 -30.52
CA LYS A 225 10.61 5.02 -31.93
C LYS A 225 9.14 5.38 -32.20
N TYR A 226 8.21 4.93 -31.35
CA TYR A 226 6.77 5.01 -31.60
C TYR A 226 6.04 5.94 -30.61
N GLY A 227 6.72 6.43 -29.57
CA GLY A 227 6.12 7.24 -28.52
C GLY A 227 5.51 6.41 -27.40
N GLU A 228 5.42 7.01 -26.23
CA GLU A 228 4.93 6.34 -24.99
C GLU A 228 3.44 5.99 -25.10
N GLU A 229 2.64 6.86 -25.72
CA GLU A 229 1.19 6.68 -25.84
C GLU A 229 0.84 5.44 -26.68
N GLU A 230 1.52 5.25 -27.84
CA GLU A 230 1.28 4.09 -28.68
C GLU A 230 1.71 2.79 -27.97
N ILE A 231 2.84 2.78 -27.28
CA ILE A 231 3.28 1.60 -26.53
C ILE A 231 2.31 1.28 -25.39
N ASN A 232 1.79 2.29 -24.68
CA ASN A 232 0.75 2.08 -23.66
C ASN A 232 -0.52 1.48 -24.26
N LYS A 233 -0.94 1.93 -25.44
CA LYS A 233 -2.10 1.38 -26.15
C LYS A 233 -1.88 -0.09 -26.51
N GLN A 234 -0.69 -0.44 -27.00
CA GLN A 234 -0.36 -1.83 -27.32
C GLN A 234 -0.30 -2.72 -26.07
N LEU A 235 0.27 -2.23 -24.97
CA LEU A 235 0.33 -2.96 -23.70
C LEU A 235 -1.06 -3.22 -23.10
N ARG A 236 -2.04 -2.32 -23.33
CA ARG A 236 -3.43 -2.55 -22.90
C ARG A 236 -4.08 -3.78 -23.53
N ASN A 237 -3.60 -4.23 -24.69
CA ASN A 237 -4.10 -5.47 -25.29
C ASN A 237 -3.75 -6.74 -24.49
N LEU A 238 -2.86 -6.63 -23.50
CA LEU A 238 -2.51 -7.72 -22.58
C LEU A 238 -3.42 -7.77 -21.36
N GLU A 239 -4.21 -6.72 -21.11
CA GLU A 239 -5.07 -6.63 -19.93
C GLU A 239 -6.26 -7.58 -20.04
N TYR A 240 -6.60 -8.25 -18.96
CA TYR A 240 -7.86 -8.98 -18.90
C TYR A 240 -9.04 -8.01 -18.88
N SER A 241 -10.03 -8.25 -19.74
CA SER A 241 -11.29 -7.49 -19.75
C SER A 241 -12.19 -7.92 -18.57
N ILE A 242 -11.82 -7.50 -17.36
CA ILE A 242 -12.55 -7.84 -16.14
C ILE A 242 -13.82 -6.97 -16.05
N GLN A 243 -14.97 -7.62 -15.89
CA GLN A 243 -16.29 -6.96 -15.87
C GLN A 243 -16.69 -6.51 -14.46
N TYR A 244 -15.96 -5.55 -13.89
CA TYR A 244 -16.15 -5.08 -12.53
C TYR A 244 -17.58 -4.60 -12.22
N GLY A 245 -18.27 -4.01 -13.21
CA GLY A 245 -19.63 -3.49 -13.03
C GLY A 245 -20.72 -4.57 -12.91
N THR A 246 -20.43 -5.81 -13.33
CA THR A 246 -21.36 -6.93 -13.23
C THR A 246 -20.98 -7.96 -12.17
N MET A 247 -19.83 -7.78 -11.52
CA MET A 247 -19.41 -8.64 -10.41
C MET A 247 -20.36 -8.50 -9.22
N THR A 248 -20.71 -9.64 -8.62
CA THR A 248 -21.36 -9.64 -7.32
C THR A 248 -20.39 -9.20 -6.23
N LEU A 249 -20.91 -8.81 -5.08
CA LEU A 249 -20.05 -8.45 -3.93
C LEU A 249 -19.19 -9.65 -3.48
N GLN A 250 -19.72 -10.88 -3.58
CA GLN A 250 -18.97 -12.10 -3.27
C GLN A 250 -17.81 -12.32 -4.24
N ASP A 251 -18.03 -12.16 -5.55
CA ASP A 251 -16.96 -12.27 -6.55
C ASP A 251 -15.83 -11.27 -6.27
N ALA A 252 -16.17 -10.06 -5.83
CA ALA A 252 -15.17 -9.05 -5.46
C ALA A 252 -14.37 -9.42 -4.20
N VAL A 253 -15.01 -10.03 -3.19
CA VAL A 253 -14.35 -10.58 -2.00
C VAL A 253 -13.38 -11.70 -2.41
N ASP A 254 -13.85 -12.64 -3.23
CA ASP A 254 -13.07 -13.78 -3.69
C ASP A 254 -11.88 -13.33 -4.54
N PHE A 255 -12.09 -12.37 -5.45
CA PHE A 255 -11.03 -11.80 -6.27
C PHE A 255 -9.93 -11.12 -5.42
N CYS A 256 -10.31 -10.22 -4.49
CA CYS A 256 -9.35 -9.52 -3.64
C CYS A 256 -8.54 -10.52 -2.77
N THR A 257 -9.22 -11.51 -2.23
CA THR A 257 -8.61 -12.58 -1.42
C THR A 257 -7.65 -13.42 -2.25
N LEU A 258 -8.08 -13.86 -3.44
CA LEU A 258 -7.26 -14.64 -4.38
C LEU A 258 -5.95 -13.90 -4.74
N ILE A 259 -6.02 -12.62 -5.06
CA ILE A 259 -4.84 -11.82 -5.44
C ILE A 259 -3.84 -11.76 -4.29
N ILE A 260 -4.30 -11.51 -3.05
CA ILE A 260 -3.42 -11.45 -1.88
C ILE A 260 -2.80 -12.82 -1.60
N GLN A 261 -3.59 -13.89 -1.64
CA GLN A 261 -3.12 -15.26 -1.43
C GLN A 261 -2.13 -15.70 -2.51
N THR A 262 -2.40 -15.39 -3.78
CA THR A 262 -1.49 -15.69 -4.89
C THR A 262 -0.19 -14.94 -4.73
N THR A 263 -0.22 -13.66 -4.35
CA THR A 263 1.01 -12.87 -4.09
C THR A 263 1.82 -13.49 -2.97
N SER A 264 1.17 -13.88 -1.86
CA SER A 264 1.83 -14.56 -0.73
C SER A 264 2.45 -15.89 -1.15
N ALA A 265 1.72 -16.70 -1.94
CA ALA A 265 2.20 -17.98 -2.43
C ALA A 265 3.42 -17.84 -3.35
N ILE A 266 3.36 -16.93 -4.34
CA ILE A 266 4.49 -16.68 -5.26
C ILE A 266 5.73 -16.23 -4.47
N GLN A 267 5.58 -15.31 -3.51
CA GLN A 267 6.71 -14.87 -2.70
C GLN A 267 7.28 -15.96 -1.79
N ARG A 268 6.46 -16.91 -1.35
CA ARG A 268 6.91 -18.04 -0.54
C ARG A 268 7.69 -19.08 -1.37
N PHE A 269 7.33 -19.26 -2.65
CA PHE A 269 7.93 -20.25 -3.53
C PHE A 269 9.08 -19.71 -4.39
N SER A 270 9.41 -18.42 -4.28
CA SER A 270 10.47 -17.79 -5.05
C SER A 270 11.45 -17.06 -4.15
N ASP A 271 12.69 -16.98 -4.57
CA ASP A 271 13.72 -16.12 -3.96
C ASP A 271 13.59 -14.65 -4.40
N GLY A 272 12.38 -14.25 -4.82
CA GLY A 272 12.11 -12.94 -5.37
C GLY A 272 12.15 -12.94 -6.91
N ILE A 273 12.45 -11.80 -7.49
CA ILE A 273 12.49 -11.63 -8.94
C ILE A 273 13.89 -11.89 -9.42
N VAL A 274 14.04 -12.62 -10.54
CA VAL A 274 15.35 -13.02 -11.10
C VAL A 274 16.33 -11.83 -11.19
N ALA A 275 15.86 -10.64 -11.55
CA ALA A 275 16.69 -9.43 -11.62
C ALA A 275 17.09 -8.87 -10.23
N ASN A 276 16.41 -9.29 -9.16
CA ASN A 276 16.69 -8.86 -7.78
C ASN A 276 16.35 -9.98 -6.80
N PRO A 277 17.14 -11.07 -6.77
CA PRO A 277 16.93 -12.19 -5.86
C PRO A 277 17.25 -11.80 -4.41
N GLY A 278 16.75 -12.58 -3.47
CA GLY A 278 17.07 -12.46 -2.05
C GLY A 278 16.16 -11.52 -1.26
N ASP A 279 15.05 -11.08 -1.83
CA ASP A 279 14.02 -10.36 -1.06
C ASP A 279 13.18 -11.35 -0.25
N ILE A 280 12.78 -10.94 0.96
CA ILE A 280 11.94 -11.77 1.82
C ILE A 280 10.47 -11.70 1.38
N PRO A 281 9.67 -12.77 1.64
CA PRO A 281 8.23 -12.71 1.44
C PRO A 281 7.60 -11.58 2.26
N GLY A 282 7.21 -10.51 1.61
CA GLY A 282 6.69 -9.31 2.26
C GLY A 282 5.17 -9.31 2.44
N VAL A 283 4.45 -10.19 1.71
CA VAL A 283 3.00 -10.40 1.79
C VAL A 283 2.75 -11.75 2.44
N GLY A 284 1.82 -11.82 3.40
CA GLY A 284 1.49 -13.06 4.11
C GLY A 284 0.67 -12.84 5.37
N GLY A 285 0.52 -13.89 6.16
CA GLY A 285 -0.41 -13.93 7.30
C GLY A 285 -1.87 -14.03 6.84
N ALA A 286 -2.80 -13.83 7.78
CA ALA A 286 -4.22 -13.83 7.49
C ALA A 286 -4.62 -12.69 6.53
N VAL A 287 -5.66 -12.90 5.75
CA VAL A 287 -6.24 -11.86 4.89
C VAL A 287 -7.41 -11.23 5.63
N ASP A 288 -7.28 -9.95 5.97
CA ASP A 288 -8.38 -9.15 6.50
C ASP A 288 -9.21 -8.60 5.33
N VAL A 289 -10.53 -8.75 5.39
CA VAL A 289 -11.46 -8.32 4.35
C VAL A 289 -12.64 -7.60 4.97
N ALA A 290 -13.00 -6.47 4.41
CA ALA A 290 -14.23 -5.76 4.72
C ALA A 290 -14.99 -5.39 3.46
N VAL A 291 -16.30 -5.28 3.56
CA VAL A 291 -17.18 -4.74 2.54
C VAL A 291 -17.83 -3.47 3.04
N ILE A 292 -18.13 -2.56 2.13
CA ILE A 292 -18.84 -1.32 2.43
C ILE A 292 -19.99 -1.21 1.43
N THR A 293 -21.22 -1.12 1.95
CA THR A 293 -22.43 -0.98 1.13
C THR A 293 -23.21 0.27 1.57
N PRO A 294 -24.05 0.86 0.70
CA PRO A 294 -24.82 2.05 1.05
C PRO A 294 -25.75 1.85 2.25
N ASP A 295 -26.35 0.65 2.35
CA ASP A 295 -27.35 0.28 3.35
C ASP A 295 -26.74 -0.15 4.69
N ARG A 296 -25.69 -0.97 4.66
CA ARG A 296 -25.08 -1.55 5.88
C ARG A 296 -23.85 -0.80 6.36
N GLY A 297 -23.23 0.00 5.48
CA GLY A 297 -21.96 0.65 5.76
C GLY A 297 -20.80 -0.38 5.77
N PHE A 298 -19.81 -0.14 6.62
CA PHE A 298 -18.63 -0.98 6.76
C PHE A 298 -18.94 -2.25 7.56
N VAL A 299 -18.68 -3.40 6.96
CA VAL A 299 -18.88 -4.73 7.57
C VAL A 299 -17.63 -5.58 7.39
N TRP A 300 -17.10 -6.13 8.47
CA TRP A 300 -16.04 -7.12 8.42
C TRP A 300 -16.55 -8.44 7.83
N ILE A 301 -15.84 -8.95 6.83
CA ILE A 301 -16.06 -10.29 6.27
C ILE A 301 -15.07 -11.28 6.88
N SER A 302 -13.81 -10.85 7.00
CA SER A 302 -12.73 -11.58 7.66
C SER A 302 -11.89 -10.61 8.45
N LYS A 303 -11.75 -10.86 9.74
CA LYS A 303 -10.90 -10.12 10.66
C LYS A 303 -10.17 -11.14 11.53
N LYS A 304 -8.85 -11.05 11.58
CA LYS A 304 -8.08 -11.94 12.45
C LYS A 304 -8.37 -11.67 13.92
N ASN A 305 -8.53 -12.73 14.68
CA ASN A 305 -8.71 -12.71 16.13
C ASN A 305 -7.39 -12.97 16.86
N LEU A 306 -7.33 -12.66 18.16
CA LEU A 306 -6.27 -13.16 19.00
C LEU A 306 -6.43 -14.66 19.20
N ILE A 307 -5.32 -15.40 19.18
CA ILE A 307 -5.31 -16.84 19.37
C ILE A 307 -4.45 -17.12 20.63
N PHE A 308 -4.99 -17.90 21.55
CA PHE A 308 -4.26 -18.44 22.67
C PHE A 308 -4.47 -19.96 22.74
N GLY A 309 -3.44 -20.72 22.40
CA GLY A 309 -3.56 -22.17 22.20
C GLY A 309 -4.45 -22.48 20.99
N GLU A 310 -5.51 -23.26 21.20
CA GLU A 310 -6.52 -23.59 20.19
C GLU A 310 -7.73 -22.64 20.23
N ASN A 311 -7.77 -21.68 21.17
CA ASN A 311 -8.90 -20.79 21.38
C ASN A 311 -8.70 -19.46 20.63
N GLU A 312 -9.70 -19.09 19.85
CA GLU A 312 -9.80 -17.72 19.29
C GLU A 312 -10.47 -16.82 20.32
N ILE A 313 -9.85 -15.64 20.53
CA ILE A 313 -10.37 -14.61 21.42
C ILE A 313 -10.89 -13.46 20.58
N ASP A 314 -12.21 -13.29 20.56
CA ASP A 314 -12.87 -12.16 19.92
C ASP A 314 -12.90 -10.97 20.91
N LEU A 315 -12.06 -9.96 20.64
CA LEU A 315 -11.97 -8.76 21.47
C LEU A 315 -13.17 -7.81 21.30
N ASP A 316 -13.98 -8.00 20.26
CA ASP A 316 -15.16 -7.18 20.03
C ASP A 316 -16.40 -7.71 20.79
N LYS A 317 -16.31 -8.91 21.40
CA LYS A 317 -17.33 -9.44 22.31
C LYS A 317 -16.97 -9.00 23.74
N GLU A 318 -17.91 -8.31 24.39
CA GLU A 318 -17.79 -8.06 25.84
C GLU A 318 -17.55 -9.38 26.57
N PRO A 319 -16.57 -9.47 27.48
CA PRO A 319 -16.38 -10.65 28.29
C PRO A 319 -17.67 -10.91 29.05
N LYS A 320 -18.34 -12.03 28.80
CA LYS A 320 -19.43 -12.50 29.68
C LYS A 320 -18.80 -12.64 31.07
N LEU A 321 -19.13 -11.75 31.96
CA LEU A 321 -18.86 -11.91 33.39
C LEU A 321 -19.61 -13.20 33.81
N GLU A 322 -18.92 -14.33 33.78
CA GLU A 322 -19.40 -15.53 34.47
C GLU A 322 -19.46 -15.16 35.95
N ASN A 323 -20.68 -14.98 36.45
CA ASN A 323 -20.95 -14.92 37.87
C ASN A 323 -20.36 -16.20 38.50
N ARG A 324 -19.18 -16.11 39.05
CA ARG A 324 -18.67 -17.11 39.95
C ARG A 324 -19.53 -17.05 41.24
N SER A 325 -20.58 -17.88 41.26
CA SER A 325 -21.29 -18.25 42.48
C SER A 325 -20.43 -19.14 43.37
#